data_a440966992953aeafb62d069d5367cbe
#
_entry.id   a440966992953aeafb62d069d5367cbe
#
_cell.length_a   1.000
_cell.length_b   1.000
_cell.length_c   1.000
_cell.angle_alpha   90.00
_cell.angle_beta   90.00
_cell.angle_gamma   90.00
#
_symmetry.space_group_name_H-M   'P 1'
#
loop_
_entity.id
_entity.type
_entity.pdbx_description
1 polymer ?
#
loop_
_entity_poly.entity_id
_entity_poly.type
_entity_poly.pdbx_seq_one_letter_code
_entity_poly.pdbx_strand_id
1 'polypeptide(L)'
;WPQNADSFFAKKRSTLGAGLVFTSPGIPMIFQGQEFLEDGWFDDSKPLDWEKLEKNRGIVQMYRDLFRLRRNADGFTRGLTEQFVHVHHVDPSSRLIAYHRFGQGESRESCVIVANFTGQPVENYSIGLPAMGEWKLRFNSASKAYDPEFSDFPSGDITALEEGQDGLPCRGVVGVGPYSLLIYSQDAA
;
A
#
# COMPACT_ATOMS: atom_id res chain seq x y z
N TRP A 1 -18.84 -16.99 13.10
CA TRP A 1 -19.06 -15.69 12.44
C TRP A 1 -19.45 -15.97 10.99
N PRO A 2 -20.60 -15.55 10.51
CA PRO A 2 -20.86 -15.56 9.08
C PRO A 2 -19.87 -14.59 8.44
N GLN A 3 -18.85 -15.12 7.76
CA GLN A 3 -17.87 -14.30 7.07
C GLN A 3 -18.49 -13.91 5.73
N ASN A 4 -18.78 -12.62 5.57
CA ASN A 4 -19.16 -12.08 4.27
C ASN A 4 -17.88 -11.57 3.59
N ALA A 5 -17.20 -12.46 2.87
CA ALA A 5 -15.98 -12.15 2.15
C ALA A 5 -16.17 -11.08 1.05
N ASP A 6 -17.39 -10.99 0.51
CA ASP A 6 -17.77 -10.00 -0.51
C ASP A 6 -18.10 -8.62 0.09
N SER A 7 -18.11 -8.47 1.41
CA SER A 7 -18.42 -7.17 2.01
C SER A 7 -17.32 -6.16 1.73
N PHE A 8 -17.73 -4.89 1.57
CA PHE A 8 -16.80 -3.76 1.43
C PHE A 8 -15.65 -3.80 2.44
N PHE A 9 -15.96 -4.03 3.71
CA PHE A 9 -14.94 -4.05 4.77
C PHE A 9 -13.99 -5.25 4.67
N ALA A 10 -14.47 -6.41 4.23
CA ALA A 10 -13.62 -7.58 4.03
C ALA A 10 -12.65 -7.32 2.88
N LYS A 11 -13.13 -6.84 1.72
CA LYS A 11 -12.30 -6.46 0.58
C LYS A 11 -11.26 -5.41 0.96
N LYS A 12 -11.66 -4.33 1.64
CA LYS A 12 -10.75 -3.25 2.05
C LYS A 12 -9.66 -3.71 2.99
N ARG A 13 -9.97 -4.56 3.96
CA ARG A 13 -8.96 -5.11 4.89
C ARG A 13 -8.04 -6.09 4.21
N SER A 14 -8.55 -6.91 3.30
CA SER A 14 -7.74 -7.85 2.50
C SER A 14 -6.74 -7.08 1.62
N THR A 15 -7.20 -6.05 0.91
CA THR A 15 -6.34 -5.21 0.05
C THR A 15 -5.31 -4.40 0.83
N LEU A 16 -5.67 -3.87 2.01
CA LEU A 16 -4.73 -3.26 2.94
C LEU A 16 -3.66 -4.26 3.39
N GLY A 17 -4.10 -5.48 3.78
CA GLY A 17 -3.18 -6.55 4.17
C GLY A 17 -2.22 -6.95 3.05
N ALA A 18 -2.72 -7.08 1.82
CA ALA A 18 -1.90 -7.33 0.64
C ALA A 18 -0.83 -6.23 0.46
N GLY A 19 -1.23 -4.96 0.52
CA GLY A 19 -0.30 -3.83 0.45
C GLY A 19 0.82 -3.92 1.49
N LEU A 20 0.48 -4.26 2.75
CA LEU A 20 1.47 -4.45 3.82
C LEU A 20 2.42 -5.60 3.53
N VAL A 21 1.92 -6.75 3.08
CA VAL A 21 2.75 -7.92 2.72
C VAL A 21 3.74 -7.54 1.63
N PHE A 22 3.29 -6.88 0.56
CA PHE A 22 4.15 -6.52 -0.57
C PHE A 22 5.14 -5.39 -0.26
N THR A 23 4.87 -4.57 0.73
CA THR A 23 5.77 -3.48 1.14
C THR A 23 6.66 -3.82 2.35
N SER A 24 6.42 -4.94 3.02
CA SER A 24 7.29 -5.44 4.09
C SER A 24 8.61 -6.01 3.54
N PRO A 25 9.71 -6.01 4.31
CA PRO A 25 10.94 -6.72 3.92
C PRO A 25 10.70 -8.24 3.86
N GLY A 26 11.56 -8.95 3.13
CA GLY A 26 11.44 -10.40 2.93
C GLY A 26 10.76 -10.75 1.60
N ILE A 27 10.39 -12.01 1.44
CA ILE A 27 9.73 -12.53 0.22
C ILE A 27 8.23 -12.54 0.47
N PRO A 28 7.43 -11.77 -0.30
CA PRO A 28 5.97 -11.78 -0.14
C PRO A 28 5.42 -13.16 -0.51
N MET A 29 4.54 -13.68 0.33
CA MET A 29 3.84 -14.93 0.10
C MET A 29 2.34 -14.64 -0.05
N ILE A 30 1.73 -15.21 -1.07
CA ILE A 30 0.29 -15.21 -1.29
C ILE A 30 -0.25 -16.59 -0.97
N PHE A 31 -1.29 -16.66 -0.16
CA PHE A 31 -2.03 -17.89 0.04
C PHE A 31 -2.98 -18.11 -1.16
N GLN A 32 -3.08 -19.32 -1.63
CA GLN A 32 -3.76 -19.72 -2.87
C GLN A 32 -5.14 -19.06 -3.05
N GLY A 33 -5.32 -18.34 -4.15
CA GLY A 33 -6.56 -17.65 -4.49
C GLY A 33 -6.77 -16.31 -3.76
N GLN A 34 -5.87 -15.88 -2.88
CA GLN A 34 -5.98 -14.61 -2.17
C GLN A 34 -6.06 -13.43 -3.14
N GLU A 35 -5.41 -13.51 -4.28
CA GLU A 35 -5.38 -12.48 -5.32
C GLU A 35 -6.72 -12.29 -6.06
N PHE A 36 -7.65 -13.22 -5.90
CA PHE A 36 -9.03 -13.07 -6.38
C PHE A 36 -10.08 -13.29 -5.29
N LEU A 37 -9.67 -13.09 -4.02
CA LEU A 37 -10.52 -13.14 -2.84
C LEU A 37 -11.18 -14.51 -2.61
N GLU A 38 -10.45 -15.60 -2.84
CA GLU A 38 -10.89 -16.91 -2.39
C GLU A 38 -11.05 -16.93 -0.87
N ASP A 39 -12.21 -17.33 -0.38
CA ASP A 39 -12.60 -17.25 1.03
C ASP A 39 -12.85 -18.61 1.68
N GLY A 40 -12.61 -19.69 0.94
CA GLY A 40 -12.73 -21.05 1.47
C GLY A 40 -11.64 -21.38 2.50
N TRP A 41 -11.93 -22.34 3.37
CA TRP A 41 -10.90 -22.97 4.18
C TRP A 41 -9.97 -23.75 3.26
N PHE A 42 -8.70 -23.82 3.67
CA PHE A 42 -7.74 -24.67 2.96
C PHE A 42 -8.23 -26.12 2.94
N ASP A 43 -8.41 -26.64 1.75
CA ASP A 43 -8.82 -28.04 1.50
C ASP A 43 -8.17 -28.47 0.19
N ASP A 44 -7.11 -29.25 0.27
CA ASP A 44 -6.35 -29.76 -0.89
C ASP A 44 -7.14 -30.73 -1.78
N SER A 45 -8.29 -31.20 -1.30
CA SER A 45 -9.22 -32.03 -2.06
C SER A 45 -10.22 -31.23 -2.92
N LYS A 46 -10.28 -29.90 -2.75
CA LYS A 46 -11.20 -29.01 -3.46
C LYS A 46 -10.46 -28.04 -4.37
N PRO A 47 -10.90 -27.89 -5.63
CA PRO A 47 -10.34 -26.83 -6.49
C PRO A 47 -10.74 -25.46 -5.98
N LEU A 48 -9.93 -24.45 -6.34
CA LEU A 48 -10.29 -23.04 -6.14
C LEU A 48 -11.49 -22.67 -7.02
N ASP A 49 -12.30 -21.72 -6.55
CA ASP A 49 -13.39 -21.17 -7.32
C ASP A 49 -12.89 -20.12 -8.32
N TRP A 50 -12.54 -20.56 -9.51
CA TRP A 50 -12.00 -19.72 -10.58
C TRP A 50 -13.01 -18.71 -11.14
N GLU A 51 -14.31 -18.82 -10.85
CA GLU A 51 -15.30 -17.82 -11.24
C GLU A 51 -15.07 -16.49 -10.48
N LYS A 52 -14.52 -16.56 -9.28
CA LYS A 52 -14.13 -15.39 -8.49
C LYS A 52 -13.05 -14.54 -9.16
N LEU A 53 -12.20 -15.13 -9.99
CA LEU A 53 -11.20 -14.39 -10.75
C LEU A 53 -11.86 -13.38 -11.69
N GLU A 54 -12.91 -13.79 -12.38
CA GLU A 54 -13.66 -12.93 -13.28
C GLU A 54 -14.40 -11.81 -12.53
N LYS A 55 -15.02 -12.18 -11.40
CA LYS A 55 -15.74 -11.26 -10.52
C LYS A 55 -14.82 -10.21 -9.92
N ASN A 56 -13.60 -10.60 -9.53
CA ASN A 56 -12.64 -9.77 -8.80
C ASN A 56 -11.43 -9.36 -9.68
N ARG A 57 -11.62 -9.18 -10.98
CA ARG A 57 -10.54 -8.81 -11.93
C ARG A 57 -9.73 -7.58 -11.49
N GLY A 58 -10.38 -6.59 -10.89
CA GLY A 58 -9.70 -5.40 -10.42
C GLY A 58 -8.77 -5.70 -9.24
N ILE A 59 -9.16 -6.62 -8.33
CA ILE A 59 -8.29 -7.06 -7.25
C ILE A 59 -7.08 -7.84 -7.81
N VAL A 60 -7.30 -8.70 -8.82
CA VAL A 60 -6.20 -9.36 -9.53
C VAL A 60 -5.23 -8.33 -10.15
N GLN A 61 -5.78 -7.26 -10.74
CA GLN A 61 -4.95 -6.17 -11.26
C GLN A 61 -4.16 -5.48 -10.15
N MET A 62 -4.78 -5.24 -8.99
CA MET A 62 -4.09 -4.67 -7.82
C MET A 62 -2.88 -5.51 -7.40
N TYR A 63 -3.02 -6.84 -7.35
CA TYR A 63 -1.89 -7.73 -7.06
C TYR A 63 -0.81 -7.67 -8.13
N ARG A 64 -1.18 -7.59 -9.42
CA ARG A 64 -0.19 -7.41 -10.51
C ARG A 64 0.59 -6.10 -10.35
N ASP A 65 -0.08 -5.01 -9.98
CA ASP A 65 0.56 -3.71 -9.75
C ASP A 65 1.50 -3.79 -8.53
N LEU A 66 1.07 -4.42 -7.44
CA LEU A 66 1.93 -4.66 -6.28
C LEU A 66 3.17 -5.50 -6.62
N PHE A 67 3.03 -6.55 -7.44
CA PHE A 67 4.16 -7.34 -7.94
C PHE A 67 5.13 -6.50 -8.78
N ARG A 68 4.62 -5.65 -9.69
CA ARG A 68 5.46 -4.76 -10.50
C ARG A 68 6.26 -3.80 -9.63
N LEU A 69 5.59 -3.13 -8.68
CA LEU A 69 6.23 -2.22 -7.73
C LEU A 69 7.27 -2.95 -6.86
N ARG A 70 6.90 -4.12 -6.30
CA ARG A 70 7.80 -4.92 -5.46
C ARG A 70 9.07 -5.35 -6.19
N ARG A 71 8.99 -5.60 -7.48
CA ARG A 71 10.11 -5.99 -8.34
C ARG A 71 10.86 -4.82 -8.93
N ASN A 72 10.44 -3.60 -8.65
CA ASN A 72 10.98 -2.39 -9.28
C ASN A 72 10.97 -2.48 -10.82
N ALA A 73 9.88 -3.03 -11.39
CA ALA A 73 9.81 -3.30 -12.83
C ALA A 73 9.88 -2.02 -13.67
N ASP A 74 9.43 -0.90 -13.11
CA ASP A 74 9.38 0.40 -13.78
C ASP A 74 10.56 1.32 -13.40
N GLY A 75 11.48 0.87 -12.53
CA GLY A 75 12.72 1.56 -12.19
C GLY A 75 12.64 2.61 -11.08
N PHE A 76 11.46 2.89 -10.52
CA PHE A 76 11.28 3.97 -9.52
C PHE A 76 10.89 3.50 -8.11
N THR A 77 10.85 2.20 -7.85
CA THR A 77 10.50 1.64 -6.52
C THR A 77 11.59 0.75 -5.94
N ARG A 78 12.86 1.11 -6.18
CA ARG A 78 14.01 0.33 -5.74
C ARG A 78 13.99 0.03 -4.25
N GLY A 79 13.57 0.98 -3.42
CA GLY A 79 13.46 0.77 -1.97
C GLY A 79 12.65 -0.46 -1.59
N LEU A 80 11.65 -0.87 -2.38
CA LEU A 80 10.87 -2.07 -2.10
C LEU A 80 11.67 -3.36 -2.31
N THR A 81 12.71 -3.37 -3.13
CA THR A 81 13.57 -4.54 -3.35
C THR A 81 14.62 -4.72 -2.26
N GLU A 82 14.88 -3.68 -1.48
CA GLU A 82 15.89 -3.64 -0.45
C GLU A 82 15.38 -4.22 0.89
N GLN A 83 16.28 -4.37 1.88
CA GLN A 83 15.96 -5.07 3.12
C GLN A 83 15.61 -4.15 4.30
N PHE A 84 16.02 -2.88 4.25
CA PHE A 84 15.83 -1.98 5.37
C PHE A 84 14.41 -1.41 5.40
N VAL A 85 13.89 -1.25 6.60
CA VAL A 85 12.62 -0.61 6.90
C VAL A 85 12.79 0.27 8.14
N HIS A 86 12.23 1.47 8.08
CA HIS A 86 12.14 2.35 9.24
C HIS A 86 10.69 2.83 9.39
N VAL A 87 10.05 2.39 10.46
CA VAL A 87 8.72 2.89 10.87
C VAL A 87 8.97 4.20 11.62
N HIS A 88 8.78 5.31 10.93
CA HIS A 88 9.09 6.65 11.47
C HIS A 88 7.87 7.36 12.03
N HIS A 89 6.67 6.92 11.67
CA HIS A 89 5.43 7.53 12.16
C HIS A 89 4.45 6.46 12.64
N VAL A 90 3.96 6.62 13.88
CA VAL A 90 2.92 5.77 14.46
C VAL A 90 1.96 6.68 15.23
N ASP A 91 0.73 6.79 14.75
CA ASP A 91 -0.33 7.53 15.43
C ASP A 91 -1.46 6.57 15.86
N PRO A 92 -1.51 6.17 17.14
CA PRO A 92 -2.58 5.29 17.63
C PRO A 92 -3.96 5.95 17.61
N SER A 93 -4.04 7.29 17.69
CA SER A 93 -5.31 8.01 17.72
C SER A 93 -5.98 8.02 16.35
N SER A 94 -5.22 8.31 15.31
CA SER A 94 -5.66 8.25 13.92
C SER A 94 -5.54 6.85 13.33
N ARG A 95 -4.91 5.90 14.06
CA ARG A 95 -4.61 4.54 13.60
C ARG A 95 -3.93 4.54 12.23
N LEU A 96 -2.92 5.39 12.11
CA LEU A 96 -2.12 5.56 10.91
C LEU A 96 -0.67 5.24 11.20
N ILE A 97 -0.03 4.57 10.25
CA ILE A 97 1.42 4.38 10.27
C ILE A 97 2.04 4.89 8.98
N ALA A 98 3.26 5.42 9.08
CA ALA A 98 4.10 5.62 7.91
C ALA A 98 5.49 5.00 8.16
N TYR A 99 6.01 4.39 7.12
CA TYR A 99 7.35 3.81 7.11
C TYR A 99 7.98 3.96 5.74
N HIS A 100 9.29 3.93 5.71
CA HIS A 100 9.98 3.88 4.43
C HIS A 100 10.84 2.64 4.29
N ARG A 101 10.94 2.17 3.05
CA ARG A 101 11.79 1.08 2.59
C ARG A 101 12.96 1.69 1.84
N PHE A 102 14.17 1.22 2.15
CA PHE A 102 15.38 1.78 1.58
C PHE A 102 16.53 0.76 1.55
N GLY A 103 17.56 1.07 0.78
CA GLY A 103 18.82 0.33 0.72
C GLY A 103 19.98 1.14 1.29
N GLN A 104 21.18 0.74 0.94
CA GLN A 104 22.42 1.48 1.29
C GLN A 104 22.67 2.64 0.31
N GLY A 105 21.79 2.84 -0.66
CA GLY A 105 21.87 3.90 -1.65
C GLY A 105 21.36 5.25 -1.16
N GLU A 106 21.01 6.12 -2.11
CA GLU A 106 20.51 7.46 -1.81
C GLU A 106 19.09 7.42 -1.22
N SER A 107 18.78 8.40 -0.36
CA SER A 107 17.44 8.56 0.24
C SER A 107 16.33 8.70 -0.80
N ARG A 108 16.66 9.20 -2.00
CA ARG A 108 15.73 9.33 -3.15
C ARG A 108 15.27 8.00 -3.72
N GLU A 109 16.03 6.92 -3.53
CA GLU A 109 15.62 5.57 -3.93
C GLU A 109 14.65 4.91 -2.95
N SER A 110 14.31 5.61 -1.87
CA SER A 110 13.36 5.12 -0.86
C SER A 110 11.93 5.07 -1.40
N CYS A 111 11.15 4.16 -0.86
CA CYS A 111 9.70 4.15 -1.02
C CYS A 111 9.07 4.47 0.34
N VAL A 112 8.18 5.45 0.38
CA VAL A 112 7.40 5.80 1.58
C VAL A 112 6.02 5.16 1.48
N ILE A 113 5.63 4.48 2.53
CA ILE A 113 4.35 3.78 2.63
C ILE A 113 3.55 4.40 3.75
N VAL A 114 2.27 4.69 3.47
CA VAL A 114 1.33 5.23 4.45
C VAL A 114 0.11 4.32 4.51
N ALA A 115 -0.26 3.85 5.71
CA ALA A 115 -1.38 2.95 5.89
C ALA A 115 -2.35 3.47 6.95
N ASN A 116 -3.63 3.51 6.56
CA ASN A 116 -4.76 3.88 7.42
C ASN A 116 -5.57 2.63 7.79
N PHE A 117 -5.63 2.34 9.09
CA PHE A 117 -6.34 1.18 9.64
C PHE A 117 -7.76 1.50 10.13
N THR A 118 -8.27 2.70 9.82
CA THR A 118 -9.64 3.09 10.21
C THR A 118 -10.62 3.03 9.05
N GLY A 119 -11.91 2.96 9.37
CA GLY A 119 -13.00 3.11 8.41
C GLY A 119 -13.29 4.58 8.03
N GLN A 120 -12.49 5.53 8.49
CA GLN A 120 -12.60 6.96 8.16
C GLN A 120 -11.40 7.40 7.33
N PRO A 121 -11.58 8.29 6.36
CA PRO A 121 -10.46 8.90 5.67
C PRO A 121 -9.70 9.85 6.60
N VAL A 122 -8.44 10.06 6.30
CA VAL A 122 -7.59 11.05 6.96
C VAL A 122 -7.15 12.06 5.91
N GLU A 123 -7.45 13.33 6.14
CA GLU A 123 -7.16 14.43 5.21
C GLU A 123 -6.09 15.36 5.78
N ASN A 124 -5.31 15.97 4.88
CA ASN A 124 -4.30 16.97 5.25
C ASN A 124 -3.36 16.51 6.38
N TYR A 125 -2.97 15.25 6.33
CA TYR A 125 -2.17 14.63 7.37
C TYR A 125 -0.68 14.78 7.08
N SER A 126 0.09 15.30 8.03
CA SER A 126 1.52 15.54 7.87
C SER A 126 2.34 14.32 8.29
N ILE A 127 3.29 13.91 7.46
CA ILE A 127 4.25 12.82 7.72
C ILE A 127 5.67 13.25 7.39
N GLY A 128 6.66 12.63 8.04
CA GLY A 128 8.06 12.79 7.68
C GLY A 128 8.40 12.16 6.32
N LEU A 129 9.34 12.80 5.60
CA LEU A 129 9.85 12.32 4.32
C LEU A 129 11.38 12.28 4.34
N PRO A 130 12.01 11.25 3.74
CA PRO A 130 13.46 11.06 3.83
C PRO A 130 14.29 12.00 2.93
N ALA A 131 13.67 12.66 1.94
CA ALA A 131 14.35 13.56 1.03
C ALA A 131 13.43 14.66 0.51
N MET A 132 14.03 15.77 0.09
CA MET A 132 13.38 16.86 -0.64
C MET A 132 12.95 16.42 -2.05
N GLY A 133 12.00 17.17 -2.61
CA GLY A 133 11.53 16.99 -3.99
C GLY A 133 10.11 16.47 -4.08
N GLU A 134 9.76 16.00 -5.24
CA GLU A 134 8.41 15.51 -5.53
C GLU A 134 8.34 14.00 -5.32
N TRP A 135 7.38 13.57 -4.50
CA TRP A 135 7.07 12.18 -4.22
C TRP A 135 5.82 11.78 -4.98
N LYS A 136 5.98 10.95 -5.98
CA LYS A 136 4.90 10.49 -6.84
C LYS A 136 4.10 9.37 -6.17
N LEU A 137 2.78 9.48 -6.24
CA LEU A 137 1.89 8.40 -5.81
C LEU A 137 1.95 7.24 -6.81
N ARG A 138 2.56 6.14 -6.41
CA ARG A 138 2.72 4.94 -7.26
C ARG A 138 1.58 3.94 -7.10
N PHE A 139 0.93 3.98 -5.93
CA PHE A 139 -0.13 3.03 -5.62
C PHE A 139 -1.11 3.60 -4.60
N ASN A 140 -2.39 3.39 -4.86
CA ASN A 140 -3.48 3.70 -3.93
C ASN A 140 -4.45 2.52 -3.87
N SER A 141 -4.45 1.76 -2.78
CA SER A 141 -5.32 0.59 -2.62
C SER A 141 -6.82 0.95 -2.52
N ALA A 142 -7.17 2.25 -2.44
CA ALA A 142 -8.55 2.72 -2.43
C ALA A 142 -9.07 3.09 -3.84
N SER A 143 -8.30 2.87 -4.90
CA SER A 143 -8.69 3.22 -6.26
C SER A 143 -9.88 2.39 -6.76
N LYS A 144 -10.84 3.04 -7.38
CA LYS A 144 -11.97 2.40 -8.08
C LYS A 144 -11.55 1.50 -9.24
N ALA A 145 -10.32 1.65 -9.74
CA ALA A 145 -9.76 0.74 -10.74
C ALA A 145 -9.65 -0.70 -10.22
N TYR A 146 -9.57 -0.89 -8.90
CA TYR A 146 -9.45 -2.20 -8.27
C TYR A 146 -10.79 -2.78 -7.83
N ASP A 147 -11.72 -1.94 -7.42
CA ASP A 147 -13.10 -2.35 -7.10
C ASP A 147 -14.02 -1.12 -7.20
N PRO A 148 -15.15 -1.19 -7.91
CA PRO A 148 -16.05 -0.05 -8.11
C PRO A 148 -16.68 0.48 -6.81
N GLU A 149 -16.70 -0.32 -5.73
CA GLU A 149 -17.16 0.10 -4.41
C GLU A 149 -16.12 0.91 -3.63
N PHE A 150 -14.86 0.93 -4.07
CA PHE A 150 -13.81 1.68 -3.39
C PHE A 150 -14.03 3.19 -3.55
N SER A 151 -13.61 3.94 -2.54
CA SER A 151 -13.94 5.37 -2.43
C SER A 151 -13.25 6.25 -3.48
N ASP A 152 -12.13 5.77 -4.06
CA ASP A 152 -11.25 6.61 -4.88
C ASP A 152 -10.88 7.91 -4.15
N PHE A 153 -10.66 7.78 -2.84
CA PHE A 153 -10.38 8.91 -1.98
C PHE A 153 -9.19 9.71 -2.54
N PRO A 154 -9.30 11.04 -2.65
CA PRO A 154 -8.26 11.86 -3.27
C PRO A 154 -6.93 11.73 -2.52
N SER A 155 -5.97 11.14 -3.19
CA SER A 155 -4.57 11.08 -2.77
C SER A 155 -3.74 11.52 -3.97
N GLY A 156 -2.82 12.42 -3.77
CA GLY A 156 -2.00 12.97 -4.85
C GLY A 156 -0.51 12.85 -4.56
N ASP A 157 0.28 13.34 -5.51
CA ASP A 157 1.72 13.52 -5.32
C ASP A 157 1.99 14.48 -4.16
N ILE A 158 3.16 14.35 -3.53
CA ILE A 158 3.58 15.16 -2.39
C ILE A 158 4.78 15.99 -2.79
N THR A 159 4.72 17.29 -2.58
CA THR A 159 5.91 18.14 -2.58
C THR A 159 6.48 18.21 -1.18
N ALA A 160 7.71 17.71 -0.98
CA ALA A 160 8.38 17.74 0.31
C ALA A 160 8.79 19.16 0.69
N LEU A 161 8.55 19.55 1.95
CA LEU A 161 8.98 20.79 2.55
C LEU A 161 10.22 20.54 3.41
N GLU A 162 11.17 21.47 3.41
CA GLU A 162 12.40 21.41 4.21
C GLU A 162 12.11 21.75 5.69
N GLU A 163 11.21 20.97 6.26
CA GLU A 163 10.80 21.06 7.66
C GLU A 163 10.86 19.64 8.24
N GLY A 164 11.76 19.41 9.19
CA GLY A 164 11.95 18.09 9.79
C GLY A 164 10.71 17.60 10.52
N GLN A 165 10.33 16.34 10.30
CA GLN A 165 9.24 15.67 11.01
C GLN A 165 9.55 14.18 11.19
N ASP A 166 9.06 13.58 12.29
CA ASP A 166 9.19 12.14 12.57
C ASP A 166 10.66 11.63 12.56
N GLY A 167 11.61 12.50 12.89
CA GLY A 167 13.05 12.20 12.81
C GLY A 167 13.63 12.19 11.40
N LEU A 168 12.86 12.58 10.38
CA LEU A 168 13.29 12.74 9.00
C LEU A 168 13.49 14.21 8.63
N PRO A 169 14.32 14.53 7.60
CA PRO A 169 14.70 15.90 7.28
C PRO A 169 13.58 16.75 6.68
N CYS A 170 12.57 16.11 6.10
CA CYS A 170 11.50 16.78 5.39
C CYS A 170 10.14 16.32 5.89
N ARG A 171 9.10 17.06 5.53
CA ARG A 171 7.71 16.65 5.73
C ARG A 171 6.87 16.82 4.47
N GLY A 172 5.75 16.12 4.43
CA GLY A 172 4.75 16.25 3.39
C GLY A 172 3.35 16.03 3.90
N VAL A 173 2.36 16.44 3.12
CA VAL A 173 0.95 16.31 3.48
C VAL A 173 0.29 15.25 2.59
N VAL A 174 -0.44 14.33 3.20
CA VAL A 174 -1.12 13.22 2.53
C VAL A 174 -2.62 13.21 2.84
N GLY A 175 -3.40 12.70 1.89
CA GLY A 175 -4.76 12.24 2.11
C GLY A 175 -4.81 10.74 1.97
N VAL A 176 -5.40 10.03 2.94
CA VAL A 176 -5.41 8.56 2.96
C VAL A 176 -6.83 8.06 3.14
N GLY A 177 -7.32 7.28 2.20
CA GLY A 177 -8.67 6.71 2.25
C GLY A 177 -8.88 5.72 3.40
N PRO A 178 -10.14 5.32 3.68
CA PRO A 178 -10.45 4.33 4.70
C PRO A 178 -9.83 2.97 4.37
N TYR A 179 -9.26 2.30 5.38
CA TYR A 179 -8.63 0.98 5.22
C TYR A 179 -7.79 0.88 3.95
N SER A 180 -6.85 1.82 3.77
CA SER A 180 -6.06 1.90 2.55
C SER A 180 -4.58 2.10 2.82
N LEU A 181 -3.80 1.80 1.78
CA LEU A 181 -2.36 1.94 1.76
C LEU A 181 -1.95 2.70 0.50
N LEU A 182 -1.04 3.64 0.69
CA LEU A 182 -0.41 4.42 -0.37
C LEU A 182 1.08 4.06 -0.45
N ILE A 183 1.63 4.06 -1.66
CA ILE A 183 3.07 3.91 -1.89
C ILE A 183 3.55 5.11 -2.69
N TYR A 184 4.56 5.78 -2.16
CA TYR A 184 5.22 6.91 -2.80
C TYR A 184 6.67 6.59 -3.12
N SER A 185 7.18 7.14 -4.21
CA SER A 185 8.61 7.18 -4.53
C SER A 185 8.93 8.39 -5.38
N GLN A 186 10.21 8.73 -5.49
CA GLN A 186 10.68 9.75 -6.42
C GLN A 186 11.02 9.12 -7.78
N ASP A 187 10.99 9.91 -8.85
CA ASP A 187 11.52 9.47 -10.13
C ASP A 187 13.05 9.34 -10.03
N ALA A 188 13.60 8.42 -10.80
CA ALA A 188 15.06 8.32 -10.94
C ALA A 188 15.63 9.63 -11.49
N ALA A 189 16.77 10.07 -10.95
CA ALA A 189 17.45 11.28 -11.37
C ALA A 189 18.08 11.10 -12.76
#